data_011ca3d45d939cc4212bc0022e5c39e5
#
_entry.id   011ca3d45d939cc4212bc0022e5c39e5
#
_cell.length_a   1.000
_cell.length_b   1.000
_cell.length_c   1.000
_cell.angle_alpha   90.00
_cell.angle_beta   90.00
_cell.angle_gamma   90.00
#
_symmetry.space_group_name_H-M   'P 1'
#
loop_
_entity.id
_entity.type
_entity.pdbx_description
1 polymer ?
#
loop_
_entity_poly.entity_id
_entity_poly.type
_entity_poly.pdbx_seq_one_letter_code
_entity_poly.pdbx_strand_id
1 'polypeptide(L)'
;TKIHVGGTVKYGSYEQDNNTSNGAETIEWTVLDIQGDKALVISKNVLDFQRYYPNLQTTVTWANSSIRTWLNDSFYNAAFSDGQKSGIYTTSVSGESNTVFGTSGGSATSDKIFLLSASEAASYLNTDGKRMANCTEYALSRNGDPALRNTTTQSSYWWLRTPGIYTYDAMYVHYTGSLRYDGMAVANVIGGVRPAMWVNKNVVEVVPESNRVITEDPIEQFVTRLYQVCLNREPDDAGLNDWVNRLSSGQASGVEVSYGFVFSQEFQNYNYCNTDYVKQLYRAFMGREYDQGGLDDWVGRLETGTTREEVFNGFSQSEEFNNLCTQYGITRGDGIAVPQYGTVPRGACTVCGATDGVTAFVTRLYNICLDRNPDTDGLNDWTNGLWDHTKSGGSVAQGFIFSQEFKNKNLNDNDYVEYLYRAFFDRSADAGGKADWVSRMQTQGYSREDVFNGFVGSEEFNNLCKKYGITRD
;
A
#
# COMPACT_ATOMS: atom_id res chain seq x y z
N THR A 1 31.41 1.85 6.35
CA THR A 1 30.01 1.45 6.09
C THR A 1 29.92 1.02 4.63
N LYS A 2 29.25 -0.10 4.33
CA LYS A 2 29.13 -0.62 2.97
C LYS A 2 27.80 -0.14 2.38
N ILE A 3 27.79 0.29 1.10
CA ILE A 3 26.55 0.65 0.42
C ILE A 3 25.61 -0.56 0.35
N HIS A 4 24.33 -0.35 0.65
CA HIS A 4 23.26 -1.37 0.59
C HIS A 4 21.92 -0.75 0.20
N VAL A 5 21.00 -1.57 -0.25
CA VAL A 5 19.62 -1.14 -0.61
C VAL A 5 18.89 -0.64 0.63
N GLY A 6 18.25 0.51 0.56
CA GLY A 6 17.61 1.22 1.66
C GLY A 6 18.53 2.21 2.38
N GLY A 7 19.84 2.06 2.25
CA GLY A 7 20.83 2.97 2.84
C GLY A 7 20.85 4.34 2.16
N THR A 8 21.50 5.29 2.81
CA THR A 8 21.68 6.67 2.30
C THR A 8 23.09 6.88 1.78
N VAL A 9 23.21 7.52 0.64
CA VAL A 9 24.49 7.97 0.07
C VAL A 9 24.44 9.46 -0.25
N LYS A 10 25.60 10.11 -0.28
CA LYS A 10 25.76 11.51 -0.68
C LYS A 10 26.46 11.61 -2.03
N TYR A 11 25.92 12.43 -2.91
CA TYR A 11 26.51 12.69 -4.22
C TYR A 11 25.92 13.94 -4.86
N GLY A 12 26.79 14.82 -5.35
CA GLY A 12 26.36 16.12 -5.90
C GLY A 12 25.88 17.09 -4.82
N SER A 13 25.51 18.29 -5.25
CA SER A 13 25.00 19.34 -4.36
C SER A 13 23.92 20.15 -5.06
N TYR A 14 22.93 20.56 -4.33
CA TYR A 14 21.83 21.41 -4.79
C TYR A 14 21.36 22.29 -3.64
N GLU A 15 20.89 23.49 -3.93
CA GLU A 15 20.37 24.38 -2.90
C GLU A 15 19.21 23.73 -2.16
N GLN A 16 19.25 23.67 -0.82
CA GLN A 16 18.24 23.01 -0.01
C GLN A 16 17.72 23.87 1.15
N ASP A 17 18.57 24.67 1.78
CA ASP A 17 18.18 25.46 2.96
C ASP A 17 17.64 26.87 2.61
N ASN A 18 17.55 27.18 1.31
CA ASN A 18 17.11 28.47 0.76
C ASN A 18 18.01 29.65 1.17
N ASN A 19 19.29 29.39 1.43
CA ASN A 19 20.31 30.40 1.76
C ASN A 19 21.47 30.36 0.76
N THR A 20 21.29 30.98 -0.36
CA THR A 20 22.31 30.98 -1.45
C THR A 20 23.67 31.61 -1.08
N SER A 21 23.80 32.18 0.12
CA SER A 21 25.07 32.78 0.59
C SER A 21 26.04 31.74 1.23
N ASN A 22 25.56 30.57 1.61
CA ASN A 22 26.41 29.51 2.21
C ASN A 22 26.80 28.42 1.21
N GLY A 23 26.26 28.48 -0.03
CA GLY A 23 26.48 27.50 -1.08
C GLY A 23 25.47 26.34 -1.05
N ALA A 24 25.44 25.55 -2.11
CA ALA A 24 24.51 24.43 -2.27
C ALA A 24 24.89 23.24 -1.37
N GLU A 25 23.90 22.65 -0.69
CA GLU A 25 24.06 21.52 0.21
C GLU A 25 24.23 20.20 -0.55
N THR A 26 25.01 19.30 0.02
CA THR A 26 25.18 17.94 -0.51
C THR A 26 23.84 17.21 -0.57
N ILE A 27 23.55 16.60 -1.71
CA ILE A 27 22.30 15.85 -1.89
C ILE A 27 22.45 14.47 -1.24
N GLU A 28 21.49 14.12 -0.39
CA GLU A 28 21.29 12.74 0.12
C GLU A 28 20.36 11.96 -0.79
N TRP A 29 20.76 10.72 -1.07
CA TRP A 29 20.04 9.79 -1.93
C TRP A 29 19.74 8.50 -1.20
N THR A 30 18.55 7.97 -1.39
CA THR A 30 18.20 6.61 -0.94
C THR A 30 18.59 5.61 -2.02
N VAL A 31 19.28 4.55 -1.65
CA VAL A 31 19.69 3.46 -2.55
C VAL A 31 18.50 2.53 -2.77
N LEU A 32 18.07 2.40 -4.03
CA LEU A 32 16.92 1.58 -4.43
C LEU A 32 17.31 0.19 -4.93
N ASP A 33 18.46 0.08 -5.63
CA ASP A 33 18.95 -1.16 -6.21
C ASP A 33 20.48 -1.09 -6.40
N ILE A 34 21.12 -2.26 -6.45
CA ILE A 34 22.56 -2.38 -6.70
C ILE A 34 22.80 -3.50 -7.71
N GLN A 35 23.41 -3.16 -8.86
CA GLN A 35 23.73 -4.07 -9.92
C GLN A 35 25.22 -3.94 -10.32
N GLY A 36 26.03 -4.89 -9.91
CA GLY A 36 27.48 -4.82 -10.13
C GLY A 36 28.08 -3.57 -9.48
N ASP A 37 28.66 -2.68 -10.31
CA ASP A 37 29.23 -1.40 -9.85
C ASP A 37 28.24 -0.23 -9.86
N LYS A 38 26.98 -0.47 -10.24
CA LYS A 38 25.96 0.56 -10.33
C LYS A 38 25.02 0.51 -9.14
N ALA A 39 24.64 1.67 -8.61
CA ALA A 39 23.57 1.84 -7.65
C ALA A 39 22.48 2.72 -8.28
N LEU A 40 21.22 2.27 -8.23
CA LEU A 40 20.06 3.10 -8.50
C LEU A 40 19.76 3.89 -7.24
N VAL A 41 19.67 5.20 -7.37
CA VAL A 41 19.40 6.07 -6.24
C VAL A 41 18.30 7.08 -6.60
N ILE A 42 17.50 7.46 -5.58
CA ILE A 42 16.51 8.55 -5.66
C ILE A 42 16.81 9.58 -4.59
N SER A 43 16.60 10.88 -4.87
CA SER A 43 16.78 11.90 -3.84
C SER A 43 15.91 11.61 -2.62
N LYS A 44 16.46 11.76 -1.43
CA LYS A 44 15.75 11.54 -0.17
C LYS A 44 14.57 12.52 -0.02
N ASN A 45 14.79 13.77 -0.41
CA ASN A 45 13.81 14.85 -0.36
C ASN A 45 13.33 15.26 -1.77
N VAL A 46 12.20 15.95 -1.81
CA VAL A 46 11.77 16.75 -2.96
C VAL A 46 12.70 17.97 -3.04
N LEU A 47 13.46 18.10 -4.11
CA LEU A 47 14.52 19.10 -4.25
C LEU A 47 14.07 20.40 -4.92
N ASP A 48 13.03 20.34 -5.75
CA ASP A 48 12.47 21.48 -6.48
C ASP A 48 11.01 21.23 -6.82
N PHE A 49 10.32 22.26 -7.32
CA PHE A 49 9.01 22.17 -7.95
C PHE A 49 9.10 22.62 -9.40
N GLN A 50 8.68 21.76 -10.32
CA GLN A 50 8.69 22.02 -11.75
C GLN A 50 7.39 21.54 -12.38
N ARG A 51 6.90 22.30 -13.37
CA ARG A 51 5.83 21.79 -14.23
C ARG A 51 6.37 20.60 -15.04
N TYR A 52 5.56 19.58 -15.18
CA TYR A 52 5.92 18.45 -16.03
C TYR A 52 6.03 18.89 -17.50
N TYR A 53 5.08 19.78 -17.91
CA TYR A 53 5.08 20.47 -19.19
C TYR A 53 4.32 21.81 -19.06
N PRO A 54 4.77 22.89 -19.71
CA PRO A 54 4.22 24.24 -19.43
C PRO A 54 2.79 24.46 -19.95
N ASN A 55 2.36 23.72 -20.99
CA ASN A 55 1.09 23.96 -21.67
C ASN A 55 0.09 22.82 -21.41
N LEU A 56 -1.17 23.16 -21.17
CA LEU A 56 -2.31 22.26 -21.21
C LEU A 56 -2.68 21.96 -22.69
N GLN A 57 -3.28 20.80 -22.96
CA GLN A 57 -3.82 20.37 -24.27
C GLN A 57 -2.82 19.77 -25.26
N THR A 58 -1.66 19.36 -24.80
CA THR A 58 -0.69 18.67 -25.66
C THR A 58 -0.53 17.24 -25.16
N THR A 59 -0.41 16.28 -26.07
CA THR A 59 0.00 14.91 -25.69
C THR A 59 1.43 14.97 -25.15
N VAL A 60 1.57 14.70 -23.86
CA VAL A 60 2.85 14.74 -23.16
C VAL A 60 3.19 13.35 -22.67
N THR A 61 4.40 12.91 -22.99
CA THR A 61 5.02 11.70 -22.47
C THR A 61 6.34 12.07 -21.82
N TRP A 62 6.98 11.15 -21.12
CA TRP A 62 8.32 11.39 -20.60
C TRP A 62 9.26 11.89 -21.67
N ALA A 63 9.23 11.29 -22.86
CA ALA A 63 10.16 11.58 -23.96
C ALA A 63 10.14 13.05 -24.43
N ASN A 64 8.97 13.70 -24.43
CA ASN A 64 8.80 15.08 -24.89
C ASN A 64 8.54 16.09 -23.76
N SER A 65 8.64 15.67 -22.48
CA SER A 65 8.37 16.55 -21.33
C SER A 65 9.48 17.59 -21.11
N SER A 66 9.09 18.77 -20.65
CA SER A 66 10.05 19.82 -20.28
C SER A 66 10.82 19.49 -19.00
N ILE A 67 10.20 18.75 -18.08
CA ILE A 67 10.86 18.32 -16.84
C ILE A 67 12.04 17.38 -17.12
N ARG A 68 11.92 16.49 -18.12
CA ARG A 68 13.02 15.63 -18.56
C ARG A 68 14.20 16.48 -19.09
N THR A 69 13.91 17.47 -19.92
CA THR A 69 14.93 18.40 -20.43
C THR A 69 15.60 19.14 -19.28
N TRP A 70 14.81 19.69 -18.36
CA TRP A 70 15.32 20.39 -17.18
C TRP A 70 16.21 19.50 -16.30
N LEU A 71 15.81 18.26 -16.06
CA LEU A 71 16.58 17.29 -15.27
C LEU A 71 17.93 16.95 -15.90
N ASN A 72 17.99 16.79 -17.23
CA ASN A 72 19.19 16.38 -17.95
C ASN A 72 20.07 17.56 -18.44
N ASP A 73 19.61 18.77 -18.25
CA ASP A 73 20.38 20.02 -18.57
C ASP A 73 20.56 20.87 -17.31
N SER A 74 19.58 21.68 -16.93
CA SER A 74 19.70 22.66 -15.83
C SER A 74 20.04 22.02 -14.48
N PHE A 75 19.28 21.02 -14.06
CA PHE A 75 19.54 20.31 -12.80
C PHE A 75 20.87 19.56 -12.85
N TYR A 76 21.10 18.78 -13.91
CA TYR A 76 22.33 17.99 -14.05
C TYR A 76 23.61 18.86 -14.02
N ASN A 77 23.56 19.98 -14.66
CA ASN A 77 24.71 20.90 -14.69
C ASN A 77 24.90 21.70 -13.38
N ALA A 78 23.81 22.02 -12.68
CA ALA A 78 23.85 22.65 -11.36
C ALA A 78 24.28 21.74 -10.25
N ALA A 79 23.79 20.47 -10.28
CA ALA A 79 23.97 19.55 -9.16
C ALA A 79 25.30 18.79 -9.16
N PHE A 80 25.96 18.65 -10.31
CA PHE A 80 27.14 17.78 -10.43
C PHE A 80 28.31 18.49 -11.09
N SER A 81 29.48 18.43 -10.45
CA SER A 81 30.75 18.81 -11.07
C SER A 81 31.12 17.88 -12.22
N ASP A 82 32.03 18.31 -13.10
CA ASP A 82 32.45 17.50 -14.25
C ASP A 82 33.06 16.14 -13.81
N GLY A 83 33.76 16.09 -12.69
CA GLY A 83 34.26 14.85 -12.11
C GLY A 83 33.11 13.94 -11.66
N GLN A 84 32.08 14.48 -11.01
CA GLN A 84 30.92 13.72 -10.58
C GLN A 84 30.05 13.25 -11.76
N LYS A 85 29.90 14.05 -12.80
CA LYS A 85 29.16 13.67 -14.03
C LYS A 85 29.69 12.37 -14.65
N SER A 86 30.99 12.12 -14.55
CA SER A 86 31.61 10.89 -15.07
C SER A 86 31.16 9.63 -14.33
N GLY A 87 30.74 9.74 -13.08
CA GLY A 87 30.21 8.65 -12.27
C GLY A 87 28.72 8.33 -12.51
N ILE A 88 27.98 9.16 -13.28
CA ILE A 88 26.56 8.96 -13.57
C ILE A 88 26.39 8.27 -14.91
N TYR A 89 25.74 7.11 -14.88
CA TYR A 89 25.48 6.30 -16.06
C TYR A 89 24.37 6.86 -16.93
N THR A 90 24.55 6.81 -18.23
CA THR A 90 23.43 6.99 -19.17
C THR A 90 22.58 5.73 -19.17
N THR A 91 21.28 5.89 -19.00
CA THR A 91 20.34 4.81 -18.76
C THR A 91 19.23 4.82 -19.80
N SER A 92 18.86 3.64 -20.32
CA SER A 92 17.63 3.48 -21.10
C SER A 92 16.43 3.54 -20.14
N VAL A 93 15.55 4.53 -20.34
CA VAL A 93 14.39 4.81 -19.51
C VAL A 93 13.13 4.50 -20.31
N SER A 94 12.33 3.55 -19.85
CA SER A 94 11.11 3.11 -20.55
C SER A 94 10.02 4.19 -20.55
N GLY A 95 9.28 4.28 -21.64
CA GLY A 95 8.01 4.99 -21.71
C GLY A 95 6.88 4.10 -21.18
N GLU A 96 6.81 3.92 -19.87
CA GLU A 96 5.79 3.08 -19.24
C GLU A 96 4.39 3.67 -19.41
N SER A 97 3.46 2.87 -19.94
CA SER A 97 2.06 3.23 -20.07
C SER A 97 1.31 3.08 -18.74
N ASN A 98 0.27 3.85 -18.53
CA ASN A 98 -0.59 3.73 -17.36
C ASN A 98 -1.35 2.40 -17.41
N THR A 99 -1.13 1.53 -16.43
CA THR A 99 -1.70 0.18 -16.39
C THR A 99 -3.20 0.16 -16.02
N VAL A 100 -3.70 1.25 -15.42
CA VAL A 100 -5.11 1.37 -15.00
C VAL A 100 -5.97 1.94 -16.13
N PHE A 101 -5.48 2.98 -16.80
CA PHE A 101 -6.24 3.73 -17.80
C PHE A 101 -5.79 3.48 -19.25
N GLY A 102 -4.69 2.75 -19.46
CA GLY A 102 -4.17 2.43 -20.78
C GLY A 102 -3.52 3.61 -21.53
N THR A 103 -3.32 4.76 -20.87
CA THR A 103 -2.68 5.93 -21.48
C THR A 103 -1.24 5.61 -21.85
N SER A 104 -0.85 5.85 -23.11
CA SER A 104 0.48 5.52 -23.61
C SER A 104 1.59 6.37 -22.99
N GLY A 105 2.63 5.72 -22.49
CA GLY A 105 3.84 6.37 -21.97
C GLY A 105 4.84 6.84 -23.03
N GLY A 106 4.60 6.51 -24.30
CA GLY A 106 5.44 6.92 -25.43
C GLY A 106 6.71 6.09 -25.57
N SER A 107 7.70 6.67 -26.23
CA SER A 107 8.97 6.01 -26.55
C SER A 107 9.92 5.98 -25.34
N ALA A 108 10.79 4.96 -25.31
CA ALA A 108 11.92 4.95 -24.40
C ALA A 108 12.91 6.09 -24.71
N THR A 109 13.64 6.52 -23.70
CA THR A 109 14.64 7.60 -23.78
C THR A 109 15.99 7.13 -23.25
N SER A 110 17.00 7.94 -23.45
CA SER A 110 18.33 7.73 -22.91
C SER A 110 18.71 8.92 -22.05
N ASP A 111 18.73 8.73 -20.72
CA ASP A 111 18.84 9.83 -19.76
C ASP A 111 19.93 9.57 -18.72
N LYS A 112 20.45 10.64 -18.14
CA LYS A 112 21.33 10.63 -16.97
C LYS A 112 20.50 10.70 -15.69
N ILE A 113 19.53 11.60 -15.68
CA ILE A 113 18.63 11.85 -14.55
C ILE A 113 17.20 11.61 -15.03
N PHE A 114 16.40 10.91 -14.23
CA PHE A 114 15.03 10.60 -14.61
C PHE A 114 14.09 10.59 -13.39
N LEU A 115 12.81 10.55 -13.63
CA LEU A 115 11.79 10.26 -12.60
C LEU A 115 11.46 8.77 -12.62
N LEU A 116 11.12 8.20 -11.47
CA LEU A 116 10.61 6.83 -11.42
C LEU A 116 9.30 6.72 -12.20
N SER A 117 9.06 5.54 -12.79
CA SER A 117 7.73 5.15 -13.25
C SER A 117 6.85 4.71 -12.08
N ALA A 118 5.54 4.49 -12.35
CA ALA A 118 4.62 3.98 -11.34
C ALA A 118 5.02 2.58 -10.85
N SER A 119 5.41 1.68 -11.77
CA SER A 119 5.84 0.33 -11.40
C SER A 119 7.16 0.32 -10.63
N GLU A 120 8.11 1.18 -11.01
CA GLU A 120 9.37 1.34 -10.27
C GLU A 120 9.12 1.90 -8.87
N ALA A 121 8.27 2.93 -8.73
CA ALA A 121 7.92 3.50 -7.43
C ALA A 121 7.19 2.46 -6.54
N ALA A 122 6.30 1.66 -7.12
CA ALA A 122 5.62 0.58 -6.40
C ALA A 122 6.57 -0.54 -5.97
N SER A 123 7.55 -0.89 -6.81
CA SER A 123 8.49 -1.98 -6.57
C SER A 123 9.59 -1.58 -5.58
N TYR A 124 10.31 -0.49 -5.86
CA TYR A 124 11.44 -0.06 -5.04
C TYR A 124 11.03 0.61 -3.73
N LEU A 125 9.92 1.35 -3.75
CA LEU A 125 9.35 2.04 -2.60
C LEU A 125 7.99 1.40 -2.29
N ASN A 126 8.01 0.15 -1.88
CA ASN A 126 6.88 -0.77 -1.85
C ASN A 126 5.81 -0.47 -0.77
N THR A 127 5.93 0.60 -0.01
CA THR A 127 4.91 1.09 0.94
C THR A 127 4.70 2.58 0.78
N ASP A 128 3.55 3.09 1.20
CA ASP A 128 3.24 4.52 1.19
C ASP A 128 4.28 5.32 1.99
N GLY A 129 4.67 4.84 3.18
CA GLY A 129 5.67 5.48 4.01
C GLY A 129 7.03 5.65 3.32
N LYS A 130 7.48 4.66 2.54
CA LYS A 130 8.73 4.75 1.76
C LYS A 130 8.62 5.72 0.57
N ARG A 131 7.42 5.92 0.05
CA ARG A 131 7.16 6.88 -1.02
C ARG A 131 6.99 8.31 -0.53
N MET A 132 6.62 8.52 0.75
CA MET A 132 6.57 9.86 1.32
C MET A 132 7.93 10.54 1.24
N ALA A 133 7.95 11.84 0.91
CA ALA A 133 9.17 12.62 0.85
C ALA A 133 8.90 14.05 1.31
N ASN A 134 9.76 14.55 2.20
CA ASN A 134 9.72 15.92 2.65
C ASN A 134 10.31 16.85 1.59
N CYS A 135 9.85 18.09 1.55
CA CYS A 135 10.46 19.14 0.74
C CYS A 135 11.65 19.75 1.44
N THR A 136 12.63 20.17 0.66
CA THR A 136 13.67 21.11 1.12
C THR A 136 13.08 22.51 1.29
N GLU A 137 13.67 23.37 2.11
CA GLU A 137 13.24 24.76 2.27
C GLU A 137 13.32 25.54 0.96
N TYR A 138 14.34 25.26 0.15
CA TYR A 138 14.45 25.82 -1.19
C TYR A 138 13.29 25.40 -2.09
N ALA A 139 12.97 24.12 -2.16
CA ALA A 139 11.83 23.63 -2.93
C ALA A 139 10.55 24.34 -2.50
N LEU A 140 10.34 24.49 -1.19
CA LEU A 140 9.17 25.18 -0.64
C LEU A 140 9.11 26.66 -1.04
N SER A 141 10.25 27.34 -1.13
CA SER A 141 10.32 28.73 -1.60
C SER A 141 9.92 28.86 -3.07
N ARG A 142 10.12 27.83 -3.88
CA ARG A 142 9.75 27.78 -5.31
C ARG A 142 8.26 27.57 -5.53
N ASN A 143 7.58 26.95 -4.57
CA ASN A 143 6.13 26.74 -4.60
C ASN A 143 5.50 27.34 -3.34
N GLY A 144 4.84 28.48 -3.51
CA GLY A 144 4.28 29.26 -2.41
C GLY A 144 3.01 28.72 -1.76
N ASP A 145 2.54 27.49 -2.05
CA ASP A 145 1.32 26.96 -1.45
C ASP A 145 1.60 26.02 -0.28
N PRO A 146 1.50 26.50 0.98
CA PRO A 146 1.66 25.67 2.17
C PRO A 146 0.61 24.56 2.32
N ALA A 147 -0.54 24.69 1.62
CA ALA A 147 -1.63 23.71 1.69
C ALA A 147 -1.26 22.38 1.01
N LEU A 148 -0.17 22.35 0.24
CA LEU A 148 0.30 21.17 -0.47
C LEU A 148 1.24 20.28 0.37
N ARG A 149 1.48 20.67 1.60
CA ARG A 149 2.24 19.89 2.58
C ARG A 149 1.29 19.21 3.54
N ASN A 150 1.57 17.98 3.85
CA ASN A 150 1.04 17.42 5.08
C ASN A 150 1.75 18.14 6.26
N THR A 151 1.05 19.04 6.91
CA THR A 151 1.59 19.87 8.02
C THR A 151 2.12 19.03 9.19
N THR A 152 1.69 17.77 9.33
CA THR A 152 2.15 16.85 10.36
C THR A 152 3.48 16.16 9.98
N THR A 153 3.68 15.85 8.70
CA THR A 153 4.85 15.09 8.23
C THR A 153 5.76 15.87 7.29
N GLN A 154 5.39 17.10 6.90
CA GLN A 154 6.08 17.95 5.92
C GLN A 154 6.30 17.28 4.54
N SER A 155 5.61 16.17 4.26
CA SER A 155 5.71 15.49 2.99
C SER A 155 4.90 16.20 1.89
N SER A 156 5.28 16.00 0.64
CA SER A 156 4.70 16.69 -0.51
C SER A 156 4.43 15.76 -1.68
N TYR A 157 3.71 16.28 -2.67
CA TYR A 157 3.51 15.62 -3.96
C TYR A 157 4.83 15.58 -4.75
N TRP A 158 5.03 14.51 -5.54
CA TRP A 158 6.14 14.46 -6.50
C TRP A 158 5.78 13.65 -7.74
N TRP A 159 6.28 14.13 -8.89
CA TRP A 159 5.98 13.57 -10.20
C TRP A 159 6.55 12.16 -10.40
N LEU A 160 5.79 11.33 -11.14
CA LEU A 160 6.25 10.10 -11.78
C LEU A 160 6.30 10.34 -13.30
N ARG A 161 7.08 9.53 -14.03
CA ARG A 161 7.16 9.67 -15.50
C ARG A 161 6.01 8.99 -16.24
N THR A 162 5.24 8.11 -15.58
CA THR A 162 4.06 7.43 -16.15
C THR A 162 2.94 8.46 -16.36
N PRO A 163 2.22 8.44 -17.51
CA PRO A 163 1.10 9.36 -17.75
C PRO A 163 -0.10 9.06 -16.82
N GLY A 164 -0.94 10.07 -16.59
CA GLY A 164 -2.19 9.93 -15.85
C GLY A 164 -3.34 9.35 -16.70
N ILE A 165 -4.58 9.72 -16.36
CA ILE A 165 -5.76 9.26 -17.10
C ILE A 165 -5.82 9.85 -18.52
N TYR A 166 -5.40 11.10 -18.69
CA TYR A 166 -5.37 11.78 -19.98
C TYR A 166 -3.94 11.96 -20.49
N THR A 167 -3.80 12.19 -21.80
CA THR A 167 -2.48 12.40 -22.44
C THR A 167 -1.77 13.71 -22.02
N TYR A 168 -2.47 14.58 -21.31
CA TYR A 168 -1.96 15.83 -20.72
C TYR A 168 -1.87 15.76 -19.19
N ASP A 169 -1.96 14.57 -18.60
CA ASP A 169 -1.75 14.32 -17.18
C ASP A 169 -0.50 13.46 -16.98
N ALA A 170 0.18 13.65 -15.86
CA ALA A 170 1.24 12.76 -15.39
C ALA A 170 0.88 12.22 -13.99
N MET A 171 1.21 10.97 -13.75
CA MET A 171 1.07 10.37 -12.42
C MET A 171 1.96 11.06 -11.40
N TYR A 172 1.58 10.97 -10.16
CA TYR A 172 2.34 11.50 -9.05
C TYR A 172 2.17 10.65 -7.80
N VAL A 173 3.07 10.82 -6.86
CA VAL A 173 2.93 10.32 -5.50
C VAL A 173 2.30 11.42 -4.66
N HIS A 174 1.22 11.08 -3.97
CA HIS A 174 0.52 11.97 -3.05
C HIS A 174 1.35 12.20 -1.78
N TYR A 175 1.12 13.28 -1.04
CA TYR A 175 1.83 13.55 0.22
C TYR A 175 1.68 12.44 1.28
N THR A 176 0.65 11.61 1.16
CA THR A 176 0.46 10.39 1.99
C THR A 176 1.27 9.19 1.52
N GLY A 177 1.99 9.30 0.40
CA GLY A 177 2.74 8.23 -0.23
C GLY A 177 1.94 7.38 -1.21
N SER A 178 0.63 7.59 -1.36
CA SER A 178 -0.20 6.82 -2.30
C SER A 178 0.10 7.19 -3.76
N LEU A 179 0.11 6.19 -4.62
CA LEU A 179 0.24 6.35 -6.07
C LEU A 179 -1.08 6.84 -6.67
N ARG A 180 -1.03 7.94 -7.41
CA ARG A 180 -2.21 8.54 -8.05
C ARG A 180 -2.20 8.26 -9.55
N TYR A 181 -2.89 7.16 -9.92
CA TYR A 181 -2.99 6.70 -11.31
C TYR A 181 -3.82 7.63 -12.20
N ASP A 182 -4.77 8.37 -11.61
CA ASP A 182 -5.51 9.44 -12.30
C ASP A 182 -4.58 10.57 -12.76
N GLY A 183 -3.51 10.82 -12.03
CA GLY A 183 -2.55 11.86 -12.34
C GLY A 183 -3.06 13.26 -12.03
N MET A 184 -2.23 14.24 -12.36
CA MET A 184 -2.61 15.65 -12.37
C MET A 184 -2.09 16.32 -13.65
N ALA A 185 -2.72 17.41 -14.04
CA ALA A 185 -2.38 18.15 -15.25
C ALA A 185 -0.89 18.52 -15.30
N VAL A 186 -0.24 18.26 -16.43
CA VAL A 186 1.20 18.45 -16.63
C VAL A 186 1.67 19.89 -16.42
N ALA A 187 0.77 20.87 -16.57
CA ALA A 187 1.04 22.30 -16.32
C ALA A 187 0.91 22.70 -14.84
N ASN A 188 0.60 21.76 -13.94
CA ASN A 188 0.44 22.04 -12.53
C ASN A 188 1.78 22.42 -11.90
N VAL A 189 1.78 23.46 -11.06
CA VAL A 189 2.98 23.99 -10.39
C VAL A 189 3.32 23.26 -9.09
N ILE A 190 2.42 22.38 -8.62
CA ILE A 190 2.55 21.71 -7.32
C ILE A 190 3.35 20.40 -7.39
N GLY A 191 3.76 19.97 -8.58
CA GLY A 191 4.51 18.73 -8.73
C GLY A 191 5.97 18.88 -8.30
N GLY A 192 6.30 18.25 -7.19
CA GLY A 192 7.66 18.18 -6.69
C GLY A 192 8.55 17.29 -7.54
N VAL A 193 9.85 17.53 -7.48
CA VAL A 193 10.85 16.77 -8.23
C VAL A 193 11.71 15.96 -7.28
N ARG A 194 11.67 14.65 -7.45
CA ARG A 194 12.55 13.66 -6.81
C ARG A 194 13.36 12.95 -7.89
N PRO A 195 14.53 13.49 -8.25
CA PRO A 195 15.37 12.89 -9.29
C PRO A 195 15.87 11.50 -8.89
N ALA A 196 15.99 10.62 -9.88
CA ALA A 196 16.64 9.31 -9.76
C ALA A 196 17.75 9.18 -10.81
N MET A 197 18.76 8.37 -10.51
CA MET A 197 19.88 8.09 -11.41
C MET A 197 20.55 6.76 -11.08
N TRP A 198 21.22 6.19 -12.09
CA TRP A 198 22.22 5.15 -11.87
C TRP A 198 23.59 5.78 -11.71
N VAL A 199 24.24 5.54 -10.59
CA VAL A 199 25.57 6.09 -10.28
C VAL A 199 26.55 4.96 -9.94
N ASN A 200 27.83 5.17 -10.20
CA ASN A 200 28.87 4.26 -9.77
C ASN A 200 28.95 4.22 -8.23
N LYS A 201 28.66 3.06 -7.65
CA LYS A 201 28.63 2.87 -6.20
C LYS A 201 29.94 3.14 -5.49
N ASN A 202 31.07 3.15 -6.24
CA ASN A 202 32.39 3.31 -5.66
C ASN A 202 32.81 4.80 -5.54
N VAL A 203 32.02 5.72 -6.12
CA VAL A 203 32.30 7.18 -6.08
C VAL A 203 31.35 7.96 -5.18
N VAL A 204 30.31 7.31 -4.62
CA VAL A 204 29.39 7.94 -3.69
C VAL A 204 29.92 7.85 -2.25
N GLU A 205 29.62 8.88 -1.45
CA GLU A 205 29.88 8.85 -0.01
C GLU A 205 28.73 8.12 0.68
N VAL A 206 29.02 6.99 1.34
CA VAL A 206 28.01 6.29 2.13
C VAL A 206 27.79 7.04 3.44
N VAL A 207 26.55 7.48 3.69
CA VAL A 207 26.20 8.06 4.98
C VAL A 207 26.16 6.91 5.98
N PRO A 208 26.97 6.96 7.04
CA PRO A 208 26.80 6.00 8.13
C PRO A 208 25.35 6.13 8.63
N GLU A 209 24.62 5.05 8.68
CA GLU A 209 23.39 5.04 9.44
C GLU A 209 23.75 5.61 10.83
N SER A 210 22.98 6.60 11.28
CA SER A 210 23.23 7.33 12.53
C SER A 210 23.85 6.40 13.55
N ASN A 211 24.82 6.80 14.34
CA ASN A 211 25.67 6.02 15.28
C ASN A 211 24.89 5.03 16.19
N ARG A 212 23.82 4.49 15.73
CA ARG A 212 23.22 3.30 16.26
C ARG A 212 24.21 2.18 15.90
N VAL A 213 25.08 1.89 16.83
CA VAL A 213 25.77 0.61 16.90
C VAL A 213 24.63 -0.39 16.61
N ILE A 214 24.69 -1.12 15.48
CA ILE A 214 23.85 -2.32 15.33
C ILE A 214 24.31 -3.14 16.51
N THR A 215 23.54 -3.09 17.59
CA THR A 215 23.89 -3.83 18.80
C THR A 215 23.78 -5.28 18.40
N GLU A 216 24.73 -6.09 18.83
CA GLU A 216 24.63 -7.54 18.69
C GLU A 216 23.51 -8.10 19.61
N ASP A 217 22.81 -7.21 20.34
CA ASP A 217 21.68 -7.58 21.20
C ASP A 217 20.49 -8.10 20.36
N PRO A 218 20.18 -9.39 20.45
CA PRO A 218 19.10 -9.99 19.70
C PRO A 218 17.71 -9.40 20.02
N ILE A 219 17.51 -8.89 21.23
CA ILE A 219 16.24 -8.27 21.65
C ILE A 219 16.06 -6.94 20.91
N GLU A 220 17.12 -6.12 20.87
CA GLU A 220 17.08 -4.85 20.14
C GLU A 220 16.85 -5.07 18.64
N GLN A 221 17.50 -6.07 18.05
CA GLN A 221 17.28 -6.45 16.65
C GLN A 221 15.83 -6.89 16.39
N PHE A 222 15.25 -7.68 17.30
CA PHE A 222 13.87 -8.11 17.19
C PHE A 222 12.89 -6.92 17.25
N VAL A 223 13.03 -6.02 18.21
CA VAL A 223 12.18 -4.83 18.34
C VAL A 223 12.37 -3.90 17.14
N THR A 224 13.60 -3.65 16.71
CA THR A 224 13.90 -2.83 15.53
C THR A 224 13.20 -3.40 14.28
N ARG A 225 13.26 -4.73 14.10
CA ARG A 225 12.56 -5.40 13.00
C ARG A 225 11.03 -5.19 13.05
N LEU A 226 10.42 -5.24 14.25
CA LEU A 226 8.99 -4.95 14.39
C LEU A 226 8.66 -3.51 13.96
N TYR A 227 9.46 -2.51 14.34
CA TYR A 227 9.28 -1.14 13.86
C TYR A 227 9.42 -1.04 12.34
N GLN A 228 10.46 -1.63 11.76
CA GLN A 228 10.73 -1.56 10.32
C GLN A 228 9.67 -2.29 9.49
N VAL A 229 9.26 -3.48 9.92
CA VAL A 229 8.31 -4.32 9.16
C VAL A 229 6.87 -3.89 9.39
N CYS A 230 6.48 -3.68 10.64
CA CYS A 230 5.08 -3.39 10.95
C CYS A 230 4.74 -1.91 10.78
N LEU A 231 5.66 -1.00 11.12
CA LEU A 231 5.40 0.44 11.11
C LEU A 231 6.16 1.18 10.00
N ASN A 232 6.99 0.45 9.24
CA ASN A 232 7.77 0.99 8.11
C ASN A 232 8.60 2.23 8.48
N ARG A 233 9.15 2.25 9.69
CA ARG A 233 10.01 3.30 10.20
C ARG A 233 11.04 2.76 11.17
N GLU A 234 12.09 3.53 11.40
CA GLU A 234 13.05 3.26 12.47
C GLU A 234 12.40 3.54 13.84
N PRO A 235 12.75 2.77 14.89
CA PRO A 235 12.34 3.11 16.23
C PRO A 235 13.01 4.42 16.68
N ASP A 236 12.28 5.22 17.46
CA ASP A 236 12.92 6.25 18.28
C ASP A 236 13.59 5.61 19.51
N ASP A 237 14.60 6.30 20.06
CA ASP A 237 15.41 5.74 21.15
C ASP A 237 14.59 5.43 22.41
N ALA A 238 13.57 6.25 22.71
CA ALA A 238 12.74 6.06 23.90
C ALA A 238 11.85 4.82 23.74
N GLY A 239 11.19 4.67 22.60
CA GLY A 239 10.32 3.53 22.30
C GLY A 239 11.10 2.22 22.22
N LEU A 240 12.28 2.24 21.58
CA LEU A 240 13.13 1.05 21.53
C LEU A 240 13.59 0.62 22.94
N ASN A 241 14.13 1.55 23.72
CA ASN A 241 14.62 1.26 25.06
C ASN A 241 13.48 0.74 25.97
N ASP A 242 12.27 1.29 25.88
CA ASP A 242 11.11 0.79 26.64
C ASP A 242 10.81 -0.67 26.29
N TRP A 243 10.67 -1.00 25.02
CA TRP A 243 10.38 -2.38 24.59
C TRP A 243 11.50 -3.37 24.93
N VAL A 244 12.76 -2.98 24.70
CA VAL A 244 13.92 -3.81 25.04
C VAL A 244 13.97 -4.08 26.55
N ASN A 245 13.77 -3.06 27.38
CA ASN A 245 13.76 -3.22 28.84
C ASN A 245 12.60 -4.11 29.32
N ARG A 246 11.41 -3.95 28.75
CA ARG A 246 10.25 -4.78 29.10
C ARG A 246 10.44 -6.25 28.71
N LEU A 247 11.02 -6.52 27.56
CA LEU A 247 11.34 -7.89 27.12
C LEU A 247 12.44 -8.50 27.97
N SER A 248 13.56 -7.80 28.18
CA SER A 248 14.71 -8.32 28.94
C SER A 248 14.40 -8.52 30.42
N SER A 249 13.54 -7.70 31.01
CA SER A 249 13.07 -7.85 32.40
C SER A 249 11.94 -8.86 32.58
N GLY A 250 11.39 -9.40 31.51
CA GLY A 250 10.22 -10.28 31.56
C GLY A 250 8.89 -9.58 31.89
N GLN A 251 8.84 -8.24 31.81
CA GLN A 251 7.60 -7.46 31.99
C GLN A 251 6.69 -7.54 30.76
N ALA A 252 7.23 -7.93 29.59
CA ALA A 252 6.48 -8.24 28.40
C ALA A 252 7.04 -9.49 27.73
N SER A 253 6.19 -10.24 27.08
CA SER A 253 6.55 -11.39 26.25
C SER A 253 6.73 -10.99 24.78
N GLY A 254 7.36 -11.86 24.01
CA GLY A 254 7.50 -11.68 22.56
C GLY A 254 6.15 -11.56 21.86
N VAL A 255 5.14 -12.33 22.31
CA VAL A 255 3.77 -12.27 21.79
C VAL A 255 3.11 -10.92 22.10
N GLU A 256 3.19 -10.44 23.35
CA GLU A 256 2.58 -9.16 23.72
C GLU A 256 3.18 -7.99 22.96
N VAL A 257 4.50 -7.96 22.79
CA VAL A 257 5.16 -6.92 22.00
C VAL A 257 4.74 -7.00 20.55
N SER A 258 4.81 -8.19 19.93
CA SER A 258 4.39 -8.38 18.53
C SER A 258 2.94 -8.01 18.28
N TYR A 259 2.06 -8.34 19.24
CA TYR A 259 0.64 -7.93 19.18
C TYR A 259 0.48 -6.42 19.16
N GLY A 260 1.22 -5.72 20.03
CA GLY A 260 1.19 -4.25 20.08
C GLY A 260 1.58 -3.58 18.75
N PHE A 261 2.44 -4.23 17.95
CA PHE A 261 2.82 -3.74 16.62
C PHE A 261 1.82 -4.14 15.54
N VAL A 262 1.48 -5.43 15.43
CA VAL A 262 0.63 -5.97 14.34
C VAL A 262 -0.82 -5.48 14.43
N PHE A 263 -1.33 -5.22 15.63
CA PHE A 263 -2.68 -4.70 15.84
C PHE A 263 -2.71 -3.22 16.23
N SER A 264 -1.57 -2.50 16.08
CA SER A 264 -1.56 -1.05 16.24
C SER A 264 -2.40 -0.36 15.16
N GLN A 265 -2.92 0.82 15.47
CA GLN A 265 -3.62 1.64 14.48
C GLN A 265 -2.71 1.99 13.28
N GLU A 266 -1.40 2.20 13.54
CA GLU A 266 -0.42 2.50 12.51
C GLU A 266 -0.29 1.35 11.49
N PHE A 267 -0.22 0.09 11.96
CA PHE A 267 -0.23 -1.08 11.09
C PHE A 267 -1.57 -1.27 10.36
N GLN A 268 -2.69 -1.07 11.06
CA GLN A 268 -4.02 -1.24 10.46
C GLN A 268 -4.28 -0.23 9.33
N ASN A 269 -3.71 0.98 9.40
CA ASN A 269 -3.84 2.00 8.37
C ASN A 269 -3.24 1.59 7.00
N TYR A 270 -2.37 0.57 6.96
CA TYR A 270 -1.88 0.03 5.69
C TYR A 270 -2.94 -0.78 4.93
N ASN A 271 -4.03 -1.19 5.57
CA ASN A 271 -5.09 -1.98 4.96
C ASN A 271 -4.57 -3.20 4.17
N TYR A 272 -3.53 -3.85 4.66
CA TYR A 272 -2.94 -5.01 3.97
C TYR A 272 -4.02 -6.03 3.60
N CYS A 273 -4.05 -6.46 2.33
CA CYS A 273 -4.84 -7.62 1.92
C CYS A 273 -4.32 -8.89 2.64
N ASN A 274 -5.06 -9.99 2.56
CA ASN A 274 -4.67 -11.21 3.27
C ASN A 274 -3.28 -11.71 2.89
N THR A 275 -2.92 -11.63 1.61
CA THR A 275 -1.59 -12.02 1.12
C THR A 275 -0.49 -11.16 1.73
N ASP A 276 -0.66 -9.84 1.70
CA ASP A 276 0.37 -8.92 2.22
C ASP A 276 0.44 -8.96 3.75
N TYR A 277 -0.70 -9.15 4.43
CA TYR A 277 -0.72 -9.39 5.88
C TYR A 277 0.14 -10.59 6.27
N VAL A 278 -0.05 -11.75 5.63
CA VAL A 278 0.75 -12.96 5.91
C VAL A 278 2.22 -12.74 5.63
N LYS A 279 2.57 -12.07 4.51
CA LYS A 279 3.97 -11.71 4.21
C LYS A 279 4.61 -10.87 5.31
N GLN A 280 3.86 -9.89 5.86
CA GLN A 280 4.37 -9.09 6.98
C GLN A 280 4.60 -9.92 8.23
N LEU A 281 3.74 -10.91 8.53
CA LEU A 281 3.95 -11.80 9.67
C LEU A 281 5.23 -12.64 9.53
N TYR A 282 5.51 -13.21 8.36
CA TYR A 282 6.78 -13.92 8.12
C TYR A 282 7.99 -13.03 8.38
N ARG A 283 7.97 -11.82 7.85
CA ARG A 283 9.07 -10.85 8.03
C ARG A 283 9.21 -10.39 9.48
N ALA A 284 8.10 -10.09 10.14
CA ALA A 284 8.08 -9.57 11.51
C ALA A 284 8.51 -10.63 12.53
N PHE A 285 7.85 -11.80 12.50
CA PHE A 285 8.09 -12.87 13.49
C PHE A 285 9.36 -13.65 13.19
N MET A 286 9.52 -14.12 11.94
CA MET A 286 10.58 -15.07 11.58
C MET A 286 11.85 -14.39 11.06
N GLY A 287 11.77 -13.08 10.71
CA GLY A 287 12.90 -12.34 10.15
C GLY A 287 13.35 -12.88 8.79
N ARG A 288 12.45 -13.53 8.05
CA ARG A 288 12.71 -14.13 6.75
C ARG A 288 11.54 -13.93 5.79
N GLU A 289 11.78 -14.15 4.52
CA GLU A 289 10.70 -14.23 3.54
C GLU A 289 9.90 -15.53 3.70
N TYR A 290 8.68 -15.51 3.21
CA TYR A 290 7.78 -16.65 3.19
C TYR A 290 8.25 -17.73 2.22
N ASP A 291 7.90 -18.98 2.48
CA ASP A 291 7.83 -20.00 1.46
C ASP A 291 6.44 -20.01 0.81
N GLN A 292 6.35 -20.35 -0.47
CA GLN A 292 5.09 -20.25 -1.20
C GLN A 292 3.99 -21.15 -0.63
N GLY A 293 4.35 -22.37 -0.19
CA GLY A 293 3.37 -23.30 0.38
C GLY A 293 2.76 -22.80 1.69
N GLY A 294 3.59 -22.23 2.57
CA GLY A 294 3.13 -21.61 3.81
C GLY A 294 2.27 -20.36 3.57
N LEU A 295 2.67 -19.51 2.60
CA LEU A 295 1.87 -18.36 2.22
C LEU A 295 0.48 -18.80 1.73
N ASP A 296 0.42 -19.75 0.81
CA ASP A 296 -0.83 -20.24 0.21
C ASP A 296 -1.76 -20.86 1.26
N ASP A 297 -1.22 -21.63 2.22
CA ASP A 297 -1.99 -22.22 3.31
C ASP A 297 -2.61 -21.15 4.22
N TRP A 298 -1.80 -20.19 4.70
CA TRP A 298 -2.30 -19.14 5.58
C TRP A 298 -3.31 -18.21 4.89
N VAL A 299 -3.03 -17.83 3.65
CA VAL A 299 -3.97 -17.02 2.84
C VAL A 299 -5.26 -17.81 2.62
N GLY A 300 -5.18 -19.09 2.25
CA GLY A 300 -6.35 -19.95 2.07
C GLY A 300 -7.23 -20.03 3.33
N ARG A 301 -6.64 -20.11 4.52
CA ARG A 301 -7.38 -20.06 5.80
C ARG A 301 -8.09 -18.73 6.01
N LEU A 302 -7.42 -17.59 5.78
CA LEU A 302 -8.04 -16.27 5.86
C LEU A 302 -9.20 -16.12 4.86
N GLU A 303 -9.05 -16.68 3.65
CA GLU A 303 -10.11 -16.65 2.62
C GLU A 303 -11.33 -17.51 2.98
N THR A 304 -11.17 -18.47 3.85
CA THR A 304 -12.26 -19.36 4.33
C THR A 304 -12.82 -18.98 5.70
N GLY A 305 -12.41 -17.82 6.25
CA GLY A 305 -13.03 -17.26 7.46
C GLY A 305 -12.22 -17.44 8.76
N THR A 306 -10.97 -17.94 8.69
CA THR A 306 -10.02 -17.81 9.81
C THR A 306 -9.71 -16.35 10.03
N THR A 307 -9.71 -15.87 11.27
CA THR A 307 -9.43 -14.47 11.60
C THR A 307 -7.94 -14.16 11.57
N ARG A 308 -7.60 -12.87 11.46
CA ARG A 308 -6.20 -12.42 11.53
C ARG A 308 -5.56 -12.71 12.88
N GLU A 309 -6.34 -12.69 13.94
CA GLU A 309 -5.91 -13.03 15.29
C GLU A 309 -5.59 -14.51 15.43
N GLU A 310 -6.38 -15.39 14.80
CA GLU A 310 -6.08 -16.83 14.75
C GLU A 310 -4.80 -17.11 13.95
N VAL A 311 -4.62 -16.45 12.82
CA VAL A 311 -3.37 -16.54 12.03
C VAL A 311 -2.19 -15.99 12.82
N PHE A 312 -2.33 -14.84 13.49
CA PHE A 312 -1.31 -14.30 14.39
C PHE A 312 -0.94 -15.33 15.48
N ASN A 313 -1.92 -15.98 16.09
CA ASN A 313 -1.67 -17.07 17.05
C ASN A 313 -0.91 -18.24 16.41
N GLY A 314 -1.21 -18.57 15.16
CA GLY A 314 -0.47 -19.61 14.43
C GLY A 314 1.01 -19.27 14.29
N PHE A 315 1.36 -18.02 14.02
CA PHE A 315 2.74 -17.55 13.96
C PHE A 315 3.37 -17.46 15.36
N SER A 316 2.69 -16.78 16.28
CA SER A 316 3.22 -16.50 17.61
C SER A 316 3.37 -17.75 18.50
N GLN A 317 2.59 -18.79 18.23
CA GLN A 317 2.65 -20.07 18.95
C GLN A 317 3.43 -21.15 18.20
N SER A 318 4.02 -20.82 17.04
CA SER A 318 4.84 -21.75 16.26
C SER A 318 6.11 -22.16 17.00
N GLU A 319 6.63 -23.33 16.67
CA GLU A 319 7.93 -23.82 17.16
C GLU A 319 9.07 -22.88 16.69
N GLU A 320 9.00 -22.37 15.46
CA GLU A 320 10.01 -21.44 14.92
C GLU A 320 10.10 -20.17 15.76
N PHE A 321 8.97 -19.53 16.10
CA PHE A 321 8.97 -18.33 16.93
C PHE A 321 9.41 -18.64 18.38
N ASN A 322 9.01 -19.79 18.92
CA ASN A 322 9.48 -20.23 20.23
C ASN A 322 11.01 -20.38 20.28
N ASN A 323 11.60 -20.96 19.25
CA ASN A 323 13.06 -21.11 19.14
C ASN A 323 13.76 -19.76 19.03
N LEU A 324 13.19 -18.81 18.26
CA LEU A 324 13.71 -17.45 18.18
C LEU A 324 13.64 -16.72 19.53
N CYS A 325 12.53 -16.81 20.25
CA CYS A 325 12.41 -16.23 21.60
C CYS A 325 13.43 -16.82 22.57
N THR A 326 13.65 -18.14 22.51
CA THR A 326 14.68 -18.81 23.29
C THR A 326 16.08 -18.31 22.93
N GLN A 327 16.37 -18.15 21.65
CA GLN A 327 17.64 -17.60 21.16
C GLN A 327 17.86 -16.15 21.63
N TYR A 328 16.79 -15.35 21.67
CA TYR A 328 16.83 -13.96 22.13
C TYR A 328 16.88 -13.85 23.67
N GLY A 329 16.66 -14.95 24.40
CA GLY A 329 16.60 -14.95 25.87
C GLY A 329 15.33 -14.27 26.42
N ILE A 330 14.22 -14.27 25.66
CA ILE A 330 12.95 -13.67 26.06
C ILE A 330 11.85 -14.74 26.22
N THR A 331 10.85 -14.43 27.05
CA THR A 331 9.64 -15.27 27.16
C THR A 331 8.80 -15.11 25.89
N ARG A 332 8.39 -16.24 25.28
CA ARG A 332 7.48 -16.22 24.13
C ARG A 332 6.12 -15.59 24.49
N GLY A 333 5.51 -16.06 25.57
CA GLY A 333 4.15 -15.73 25.98
C GLY A 333 3.09 -16.65 25.37
N ASP A 334 1.86 -16.52 25.86
CA ASP A 334 0.68 -17.27 25.38
C ASP A 334 0.06 -16.57 24.17
N GLY A 335 -0.77 -17.32 23.43
CA GLY A 335 -1.56 -16.74 22.35
C GLY A 335 -2.57 -15.70 22.85
N ILE A 336 -2.94 -14.79 21.96
CA ILE A 336 -3.94 -13.75 22.25
C ILE A 336 -5.35 -14.32 22.21
N ALA A 337 -6.28 -13.68 22.93
CA ALA A 337 -7.70 -13.93 22.79
C ALA A 337 -8.19 -13.57 21.37
N VAL A 338 -8.97 -14.44 20.77
CA VAL A 338 -9.58 -14.18 19.46
C VAL A 338 -10.89 -13.44 19.69
N PRO A 339 -11.09 -12.23 19.14
CA PRO A 339 -12.34 -11.51 19.27
C PRO A 339 -13.44 -12.18 18.46
N GLN A 340 -14.70 -11.89 18.79
CA GLN A 340 -15.87 -12.43 18.07
C GLN A 340 -15.84 -12.06 16.59
N TYR A 341 -15.39 -10.86 16.27
CA TYR A 341 -15.15 -10.38 14.91
C TYR A 341 -13.66 -10.07 14.75
N GLY A 342 -13.03 -10.73 13.79
CA GLY A 342 -11.61 -10.53 13.53
C GLY A 342 -11.31 -9.17 12.92
N THR A 343 -10.09 -8.69 13.11
CA THR A 343 -9.60 -7.48 12.47
C THR A 343 -9.53 -7.66 10.95
N VAL A 344 -10.09 -6.72 10.21
CA VAL A 344 -10.11 -6.71 8.73
C VAL A 344 -9.68 -5.34 8.20
N PRO A 345 -9.16 -5.25 6.95
CA PRO A 345 -8.87 -3.96 6.34
C PRO A 345 -10.16 -3.17 6.10
N ARG A 346 -10.07 -1.85 6.27
CA ARG A 346 -11.18 -0.89 6.08
C ARG A 346 -10.84 0.13 4.99
N GLY A 347 -10.42 -0.37 3.83
CA GLY A 347 -10.01 0.43 2.68
C GLY A 347 -9.14 -0.37 1.74
N ALA A 348 -8.68 0.28 0.67
CA ALA A 348 -7.81 -0.35 -0.31
C ALA A 348 -6.44 -0.72 0.29
N CYS A 349 -5.94 -1.89 -0.07
CA CYS A 349 -4.59 -2.33 0.30
C CYS A 349 -3.55 -1.36 -0.26
N THR A 350 -2.69 -0.83 0.60
CA THR A 350 -1.65 0.14 0.23
C THR A 350 -0.54 -0.45 -0.65
N VAL A 351 -0.43 -1.77 -0.70
CA VAL A 351 0.60 -2.47 -1.51
C VAL A 351 0.08 -2.81 -2.90
N CYS A 352 -1.08 -3.49 -2.97
CA CYS A 352 -1.59 -4.01 -4.25
C CYS A 352 -2.84 -3.28 -4.77
N GLY A 353 -3.39 -2.34 -4.00
CA GLY A 353 -4.61 -1.60 -4.37
C GLY A 353 -5.91 -2.42 -4.27
N ALA A 354 -5.86 -3.67 -3.78
CA ALA A 354 -7.05 -4.51 -3.65
C ALA A 354 -8.06 -3.88 -2.71
N THR A 355 -9.31 -3.82 -3.15
CA THR A 355 -10.43 -3.33 -2.34
C THR A 355 -10.69 -4.29 -1.18
N ASP A 356 -10.99 -3.75 0.01
CA ASP A 356 -11.39 -4.57 1.15
C ASP A 356 -12.72 -5.30 0.90
N GLY A 357 -12.92 -6.41 1.65
CA GLY A 357 -14.04 -7.31 1.42
C GLY A 357 -15.41 -6.68 1.65
N VAL A 358 -15.55 -5.77 2.62
CA VAL A 358 -16.82 -5.09 2.93
C VAL A 358 -17.18 -4.10 1.81
N THR A 359 -16.25 -3.27 1.40
CA THR A 359 -16.44 -2.33 0.29
C THR A 359 -16.75 -3.07 -1.00
N ALA A 360 -16.06 -4.18 -1.28
CA ALA A 360 -16.31 -5.02 -2.45
C ALA A 360 -17.72 -5.65 -2.39
N PHE A 361 -18.16 -6.13 -1.24
CA PHE A 361 -19.48 -6.70 -1.03
C PHE A 361 -20.59 -5.67 -1.29
N VAL A 362 -20.51 -4.50 -0.68
CA VAL A 362 -21.51 -3.43 -0.89
C VAL A 362 -21.53 -2.94 -2.34
N THR A 363 -20.36 -2.72 -2.93
CA THR A 363 -20.25 -2.32 -4.35
C THR A 363 -20.88 -3.35 -5.27
N ARG A 364 -20.68 -4.64 -5.00
CA ARG A 364 -21.31 -5.74 -5.74
C ARG A 364 -22.83 -5.71 -5.64
N LEU A 365 -23.38 -5.45 -4.45
CA LEU A 365 -24.83 -5.31 -4.28
C LEU A 365 -25.39 -4.16 -5.13
N TYR A 366 -24.73 -3.00 -5.16
CA TYR A 366 -25.11 -1.90 -6.05
C TYR A 366 -25.09 -2.33 -7.52
N ASN A 367 -24.00 -2.93 -7.97
CA ASN A 367 -23.80 -3.29 -9.37
C ASN A 367 -24.76 -4.40 -9.82
N ILE A 368 -24.95 -5.43 -9.00
CA ILE A 368 -25.80 -6.59 -9.36
C ILE A 368 -27.29 -6.28 -9.17
N CYS A 369 -27.66 -5.65 -8.07
CA CYS A 369 -29.08 -5.44 -7.77
C CYS A 369 -29.63 -4.17 -8.42
N LEU A 370 -28.85 -3.11 -8.54
CA LEU A 370 -29.31 -1.80 -8.98
C LEU A 370 -28.72 -1.33 -10.32
N ASP A 371 -27.86 -2.13 -10.97
CA ASP A 371 -27.18 -1.83 -12.25
C ASP A 371 -26.44 -0.48 -12.26
N ARG A 372 -25.91 -0.06 -11.12
CA ARG A 372 -25.18 1.19 -10.97
C ARG A 372 -24.06 1.09 -9.93
N ASN A 373 -23.09 1.96 -10.06
CA ASN A 373 -22.06 2.13 -9.02
C ASN A 373 -22.68 2.83 -7.80
N PRO A 374 -22.16 2.54 -6.57
CA PRO A 374 -22.55 3.31 -5.40
C PRO A 374 -22.09 4.77 -5.52
N ASP A 375 -22.90 5.68 -5.01
CA ASP A 375 -22.42 7.01 -4.65
C ASP A 375 -21.63 6.93 -3.34
N THR A 376 -20.80 7.95 -3.08
CA THR A 376 -19.88 7.96 -1.93
C THR A 376 -20.61 7.87 -0.59
N ASP A 377 -21.71 8.61 -0.44
CA ASP A 377 -22.43 8.68 0.82
C ASP A 377 -23.15 7.36 1.12
N GLY A 378 -23.81 6.77 0.10
CA GLY A 378 -24.48 5.48 0.22
C GLY A 378 -23.48 4.35 0.50
N LEU A 379 -22.31 4.34 -0.18
CA LEU A 379 -21.26 3.35 0.10
C LEU A 379 -20.77 3.46 1.55
N ASN A 380 -20.46 4.68 1.99
CA ASN A 380 -19.95 4.91 3.35
C ASN A 380 -20.99 4.52 4.42
N ASP A 381 -22.28 4.84 4.23
CA ASP A 381 -23.32 4.47 5.19
C ASP A 381 -23.43 2.95 5.37
N TRP A 382 -23.44 2.19 4.26
CA TRP A 382 -23.50 0.74 4.32
C TRP A 382 -22.23 0.11 4.89
N THR A 383 -21.05 0.54 4.44
CA THR A 383 -19.78 -0.04 4.88
C THR A 383 -19.49 0.28 6.34
N ASN A 384 -19.71 1.52 6.79
CA ASN A 384 -19.56 1.88 8.21
C ASN A 384 -20.51 1.07 9.09
N GLY A 385 -21.78 0.96 8.69
CA GLY A 385 -22.76 0.16 9.46
C GLY A 385 -22.36 -1.31 9.58
N LEU A 386 -21.73 -1.90 8.57
CA LEU A 386 -21.19 -3.26 8.61
C LEU A 386 -19.97 -3.37 9.53
N TRP A 387 -19.00 -2.46 9.40
CA TRP A 387 -17.78 -2.45 10.24
C TRP A 387 -18.05 -2.17 11.71
N ASP A 388 -19.07 -1.35 12.00
CA ASP A 388 -19.46 -0.99 13.38
C ASP A 388 -20.50 -1.97 13.95
N HIS A 389 -20.89 -3.00 13.20
CA HIS A 389 -21.86 -4.03 13.56
C HIS A 389 -23.27 -3.45 13.91
N THR A 390 -23.59 -2.24 13.45
CA THR A 390 -24.93 -1.67 13.52
C THR A 390 -25.86 -2.17 12.42
N LYS A 391 -25.26 -2.74 11.36
CA LYS A 391 -25.92 -3.45 10.27
C LYS A 391 -25.29 -4.83 10.12
N SER A 392 -26.08 -5.83 9.71
CA SER A 392 -25.61 -7.17 9.39
C SER A 392 -25.50 -7.35 7.87
N GLY A 393 -24.70 -8.31 7.41
CA GLY A 393 -24.62 -8.68 5.99
C GLY A 393 -25.97 -9.02 5.38
N GLY A 394 -26.79 -9.78 6.13
CA GLY A 394 -28.16 -10.13 5.72
C GLY A 394 -29.06 -8.92 5.63
N SER A 395 -29.03 -8.00 6.62
CA SER A 395 -29.87 -6.79 6.61
C SER A 395 -29.50 -5.84 5.46
N VAL A 396 -28.20 -5.71 5.16
CA VAL A 396 -27.74 -4.92 4.02
C VAL A 396 -28.20 -5.56 2.71
N ALA A 397 -27.95 -6.85 2.49
CA ALA A 397 -28.43 -7.57 1.31
C ALA A 397 -29.96 -7.47 1.14
N GLN A 398 -30.73 -7.52 2.22
CA GLN A 398 -32.17 -7.36 2.22
C GLN A 398 -32.59 -5.99 1.68
N GLY A 399 -31.90 -4.92 2.09
CA GLY A 399 -32.16 -3.58 1.61
C GLY A 399 -32.03 -3.43 0.09
N PHE A 400 -31.11 -4.19 -0.51
CA PHE A 400 -30.92 -4.21 -1.99
C PHE A 400 -31.91 -5.14 -2.71
N ILE A 401 -32.03 -6.40 -2.26
CA ILE A 401 -32.84 -7.43 -2.94
C ILE A 401 -34.34 -7.14 -2.86
N PHE A 402 -34.80 -6.48 -1.82
CA PHE A 402 -36.21 -6.08 -1.68
C PHE A 402 -36.46 -4.60 -1.96
N SER A 403 -35.47 -3.89 -2.50
CA SER A 403 -35.65 -2.51 -2.98
C SER A 403 -36.66 -2.44 -4.15
N GLN A 404 -37.26 -1.28 -4.32
CA GLN A 404 -38.15 -1.05 -5.47
C GLN A 404 -37.39 -1.15 -6.81
N GLU A 405 -36.13 -0.68 -6.85
CA GLU A 405 -35.28 -0.80 -8.06
C GLU A 405 -35.09 -2.26 -8.47
N PHE A 406 -34.75 -3.14 -7.52
CA PHE A 406 -34.58 -4.56 -7.80
C PHE A 406 -35.91 -5.22 -8.21
N LYS A 407 -37.02 -4.92 -7.53
CA LYS A 407 -38.34 -5.45 -7.86
C LYS A 407 -38.79 -5.07 -9.28
N ASN A 408 -38.44 -3.86 -9.73
CA ASN A 408 -38.76 -3.37 -11.08
C ASN A 408 -38.06 -4.17 -12.20
N LYS A 409 -37.06 -4.98 -11.91
CA LYS A 409 -36.43 -5.89 -12.88
C LYS A 409 -37.38 -7.01 -13.34
N ASN A 410 -38.48 -7.28 -12.59
CA ASN A 410 -39.45 -8.33 -12.88
C ASN A 410 -38.84 -9.67 -13.25
N LEU A 411 -37.83 -10.10 -12.50
CA LEU A 411 -37.10 -11.34 -12.76
C LEU A 411 -38.01 -12.56 -12.61
N ASN A 412 -37.85 -13.57 -13.47
CA ASN A 412 -38.39 -14.90 -13.24
C ASN A 412 -37.60 -15.61 -12.14
N ASP A 413 -38.06 -16.78 -11.70
CA ASP A 413 -37.44 -17.50 -10.56
C ASP A 413 -36.00 -17.95 -10.86
N ASN A 414 -35.72 -18.38 -12.11
CA ASN A 414 -34.37 -18.78 -12.51
C ASN A 414 -33.39 -17.60 -12.44
N ASP A 415 -33.81 -16.44 -12.93
CA ASP A 415 -32.98 -15.24 -12.91
C ASP A 415 -32.85 -14.68 -11.49
N TYR A 416 -33.93 -14.72 -10.69
CA TYR A 416 -33.89 -14.32 -9.28
C TYR A 416 -32.84 -15.12 -8.50
N VAL A 417 -32.83 -16.45 -8.61
CA VAL A 417 -31.84 -17.30 -7.96
C VAL A 417 -30.42 -16.98 -8.46
N GLU A 418 -30.24 -16.79 -9.78
CA GLU A 418 -28.93 -16.41 -10.34
C GLU A 418 -28.41 -15.09 -9.76
N TYR A 419 -29.29 -14.08 -9.64
CA TYR A 419 -28.92 -12.80 -9.02
C TYR A 419 -28.52 -12.96 -7.57
N LEU A 420 -29.18 -13.83 -6.78
CA LEU A 420 -28.77 -14.11 -5.41
C LEU A 420 -27.38 -14.73 -5.33
N TYR A 421 -27.05 -15.73 -6.17
CA TYR A 421 -25.70 -16.31 -6.21
C TYR A 421 -24.64 -15.26 -6.53
N ARG A 422 -24.90 -14.41 -7.51
CA ARG A 422 -23.98 -13.36 -7.88
C ARG A 422 -23.85 -12.27 -6.81
N ALA A 423 -24.94 -11.87 -6.19
CA ALA A 423 -24.97 -10.83 -5.16
C ALA A 423 -24.30 -11.28 -3.86
N PHE A 424 -24.66 -12.49 -3.37
CA PHE A 424 -24.14 -13.02 -2.12
C PHE A 424 -22.70 -13.58 -2.27
N PHE A 425 -22.46 -14.37 -3.31
CA PHE A 425 -21.25 -15.22 -3.38
C PHE A 425 -20.26 -14.83 -4.47
N ASP A 426 -20.56 -13.78 -5.25
CA ASP A 426 -19.71 -13.32 -6.35
C ASP A 426 -19.39 -14.41 -7.38
N ARG A 427 -20.34 -15.29 -7.64
CA ARG A 427 -20.23 -16.39 -8.59
C ARG A 427 -21.58 -16.69 -9.23
N SER A 428 -21.55 -17.33 -10.39
CA SER A 428 -22.75 -17.91 -10.98
C SER A 428 -23.26 -19.09 -10.16
N ALA A 429 -24.56 -19.33 -10.25
CA ALA A 429 -25.17 -20.50 -9.65
C ALA A 429 -24.64 -21.79 -10.29
N ASP A 430 -24.36 -22.80 -9.48
CA ASP A 430 -24.20 -24.14 -10.00
C ASP A 430 -25.56 -24.72 -10.44
N ALA A 431 -25.53 -25.58 -11.44
CA ALA A 431 -26.77 -26.08 -12.06
C ALA A 431 -27.69 -26.84 -11.07
N GLY A 432 -27.11 -27.59 -10.13
CA GLY A 432 -27.86 -28.35 -9.12
C GLY A 432 -28.50 -27.47 -8.07
N GLY A 433 -27.74 -26.55 -7.49
CA GLY A 433 -28.23 -25.61 -6.49
C GLY A 433 -29.29 -24.67 -7.04
N LYS A 434 -29.11 -24.18 -8.28
CA LYS A 434 -30.12 -23.36 -8.96
C LYS A 434 -31.41 -24.14 -9.18
N ALA A 435 -31.33 -25.35 -9.72
CA ALA A 435 -32.50 -26.19 -9.97
C ALA A 435 -33.26 -26.53 -8.68
N ASP A 436 -32.55 -26.79 -7.57
CA ASP A 436 -33.18 -27.07 -6.27
C ASP A 436 -33.97 -25.85 -5.76
N TRP A 437 -33.38 -24.66 -5.74
CA TRP A 437 -34.07 -23.45 -5.30
C TRP A 437 -35.27 -23.10 -6.17
N VAL A 438 -35.13 -23.19 -7.49
CA VAL A 438 -36.24 -22.93 -8.43
C VAL A 438 -37.37 -23.98 -8.23
N SER A 439 -37.03 -25.26 -8.04
CA SER A 439 -38.03 -26.29 -7.76
C SER A 439 -38.79 -26.04 -6.45
N ARG A 440 -38.11 -25.58 -5.40
CA ARG A 440 -38.77 -25.21 -4.12
C ARG A 440 -39.76 -24.06 -4.31
N MET A 441 -39.41 -23.06 -5.11
CA MET A 441 -40.33 -21.96 -5.43
C MET A 441 -41.56 -22.46 -6.22
N GLN A 442 -41.35 -23.25 -7.26
CA GLN A 442 -42.41 -23.65 -8.18
C GLN A 442 -43.28 -24.79 -7.69
N THR A 443 -42.75 -25.71 -6.88
CA THR A 443 -43.47 -26.94 -6.48
C THR A 443 -43.73 -27.05 -5.00
N GLN A 444 -42.99 -26.33 -4.12
CA GLN A 444 -43.11 -26.42 -2.68
C GLN A 444 -43.63 -25.13 -2.03
N GLY A 445 -43.93 -24.10 -2.84
CA GLY A 445 -44.53 -22.86 -2.39
C GLY A 445 -43.57 -21.89 -1.66
N TYR A 446 -42.26 -22.05 -1.86
CA TYR A 446 -41.28 -21.13 -1.28
C TYR A 446 -41.45 -19.74 -1.90
N SER A 447 -41.59 -18.74 -1.07
CA SER A 447 -41.53 -17.34 -1.47
C SER A 447 -40.10 -16.90 -1.81
N ARG A 448 -39.92 -15.76 -2.48
CA ARG A 448 -38.61 -15.14 -2.69
C ARG A 448 -37.90 -14.82 -1.36
N GLU A 449 -38.67 -14.49 -0.34
CA GLU A 449 -38.17 -14.22 1.01
C GLU A 449 -37.64 -15.50 1.67
N ASP A 450 -38.33 -16.65 1.48
CA ASP A 450 -37.83 -17.95 1.99
C ASP A 450 -36.50 -18.34 1.33
N VAL A 451 -36.38 -18.13 0.02
CA VAL A 451 -35.14 -18.38 -0.71
C VAL A 451 -34.03 -17.43 -0.24
N PHE A 452 -34.31 -16.13 -0.13
CA PHE A 452 -33.39 -15.13 0.40
C PHE A 452 -32.87 -15.53 1.79
N ASN A 453 -33.78 -15.91 2.71
CA ASN A 453 -33.42 -16.35 4.05
C ASN A 453 -32.55 -17.63 4.03
N GLY A 454 -32.75 -18.50 3.05
CA GLY A 454 -31.91 -19.65 2.82
C GLY A 454 -30.47 -19.26 2.43
N PHE A 455 -30.30 -18.22 1.63
CA PHE A 455 -28.98 -17.66 1.29
C PHE A 455 -28.32 -17.02 2.51
N VAL A 456 -29.04 -16.20 3.26
CA VAL A 456 -28.52 -15.59 4.52
C VAL A 456 -28.11 -16.65 5.51
N GLY A 457 -28.93 -17.73 5.68
CA GLY A 457 -28.66 -18.83 6.60
C GLY A 457 -27.60 -19.84 6.12
N SER A 458 -27.07 -19.70 4.90
CA SER A 458 -26.11 -20.66 4.34
C SER A 458 -24.74 -20.60 5.03
N GLU A 459 -24.06 -21.75 5.04
CA GLU A 459 -22.68 -21.83 5.52
C GLU A 459 -21.73 -20.97 4.68
N GLU A 460 -21.94 -20.92 3.35
CA GLU A 460 -21.15 -20.10 2.44
C GLU A 460 -21.22 -18.61 2.80
N PHE A 461 -22.42 -18.08 3.06
CA PHE A 461 -22.58 -16.70 3.49
C PHE A 461 -22.02 -16.45 4.90
N ASN A 462 -22.18 -17.40 5.81
CA ASN A 462 -21.58 -17.31 7.14
C ASN A 462 -20.03 -17.20 7.06
N ASN A 463 -19.40 -17.99 6.20
CA ASN A 463 -17.95 -17.95 6.01
C ASN A 463 -17.49 -16.64 5.36
N LEU A 464 -18.27 -16.10 4.41
CA LEU A 464 -18.02 -14.77 3.86
C LEU A 464 -18.13 -13.66 4.92
N CYS A 465 -19.16 -13.69 5.76
CA CYS A 465 -19.30 -12.73 6.85
C CYS A 465 -18.14 -12.81 7.84
N LYS A 466 -17.69 -14.01 8.19
CA LYS A 466 -16.47 -14.19 9.01
C LYS A 466 -15.23 -13.62 8.33
N LYS A 467 -15.03 -13.91 7.04
CA LYS A 467 -13.93 -13.37 6.24
C LYS A 467 -13.94 -11.84 6.22
N TYR A 468 -15.12 -11.23 6.17
CA TYR A 468 -15.29 -9.78 6.14
C TYR A 468 -15.33 -9.15 7.55
N GLY A 469 -15.29 -9.94 8.60
CA GLY A 469 -15.36 -9.47 9.98
C GLY A 469 -16.68 -8.79 10.32
N ILE A 470 -17.80 -9.22 9.73
CA ILE A 470 -19.12 -8.62 9.89
C ILE A 470 -20.13 -9.62 10.48
N THR A 471 -21.20 -9.08 11.06
CA THR A 471 -22.33 -9.87 11.54
C THR A 471 -23.09 -10.44 10.35
N ARG A 472 -23.52 -11.71 10.42
CA ARG A 472 -24.30 -12.35 9.34
C ARG A 472 -25.75 -11.83 9.32
N ASP A 473 -26.48 -11.88 10.46
CA ASP A 473 -27.92 -11.59 10.71
C ASP A 473 -28.14 -10.86 12.03
#